data_bacfd2d2130f305bbb321acbe080fd6f
#
_entry.id   bacfd2d2130f305bbb321acbe080fd6f
#
_cell.length_a   1.000
_cell.length_b   1.000
_cell.length_c   1.000
_cell.angle_alpha   90.00
_cell.angle_beta   90.00
_cell.angle_gamma   90.00
#
_symmetry.space_group_name_H-M   'P 1'
#
loop_
_entity.id
_entity.type
_entity.pdbx_description
1 polymer ?
#
loop_
_entity_poly.entity_id
_entity_poly.type
_entity_poly.pdbx_seq_one_letter_code
_entity_poly.pdbx_strand_id
1 'polypeptide(L)'
;MTLRALVLPILLVFVAPTARVRPQRPDVAGFFSNMAASSRTGDIGGATIFISWAKVHNGLEERYYAFVQTAEGVPSEPVLAPVSVTGDSITIAFADGEYKDISPFKGRITATALTGSFSKGWGFRLPRMVIASTSKRGQ
;
A
#
# COMPACT_ATOMS: atom_id res chain seq x y z
N MET A 1 -46.84 12.48 -63.93
CA MET A 1 -45.78 13.03 -63.06
C MET A 1 -45.77 12.22 -61.73
N THR A 2 -44.90 11.25 -61.63
CA THR A 2 -44.84 10.33 -60.44
C THR A 2 -43.68 10.80 -59.57
N LEU A 3 -44.02 11.34 -58.40
CA LEU A 3 -43.06 11.78 -57.39
C LEU A 3 -42.55 10.54 -56.59
N ARG A 4 -41.31 10.14 -56.85
CA ARG A 4 -40.66 9.10 -56.11
C ARG A 4 -40.08 9.69 -54.79
N ALA A 5 -40.67 9.35 -53.63
CA ALA A 5 -40.14 9.68 -52.33
C ALA A 5 -38.89 8.86 -52.04
N LEU A 6 -37.77 9.54 -51.87
CA LEU A 6 -36.49 8.94 -51.46
C LEU A 6 -36.48 8.80 -49.92
N VAL A 7 -36.65 7.59 -49.42
CA VAL A 7 -36.54 7.29 -47.98
C VAL A 7 -35.08 7.05 -47.65
N LEU A 8 -34.45 7.99 -46.94
CA LEU A 8 -33.08 7.87 -46.44
C LEU A 8 -33.06 7.12 -45.08
N PRO A 9 -32.37 5.97 -44.95
CA PRO A 9 -32.29 5.31 -43.66
C PRO A 9 -31.31 6.07 -42.77
N ILE A 10 -31.79 6.58 -41.64
CA ILE A 10 -30.96 7.16 -40.58
C ILE A 10 -30.31 5.99 -39.77
N LEU A 11 -29.02 5.79 -39.98
CA LEU A 11 -28.23 4.81 -39.23
C LEU A 11 -27.92 5.39 -37.83
N LEU A 12 -28.65 4.94 -36.81
CA LEU A 12 -28.39 5.31 -35.41
C LEU A 12 -27.19 4.53 -34.91
N VAL A 13 -26.02 5.16 -34.85
CA VAL A 13 -24.81 4.57 -34.22
C VAL A 13 -24.94 4.70 -32.73
N PHE A 14 -25.25 3.60 -32.05
CA PHE A 14 -25.19 3.49 -30.59
C PHE A 14 -23.72 3.42 -30.15
N VAL A 15 -23.16 4.54 -29.69
CA VAL A 15 -21.87 4.57 -28.99
C VAL A 15 -22.14 4.11 -27.55
N ALA A 16 -21.83 2.83 -27.26
CA ALA A 16 -21.88 2.31 -25.91
C ALA A 16 -20.85 3.06 -25.04
N PRO A 17 -21.21 3.57 -23.85
CA PRO A 17 -20.25 4.17 -22.95
C PRO A 17 -19.26 3.10 -22.48
N THR A 18 -18.01 3.20 -22.94
CA THR A 18 -16.91 2.38 -22.40
C THR A 18 -16.72 2.77 -20.94
N ALA A 19 -17.20 1.92 -20.03
CA ALA A 19 -16.93 2.07 -18.61
C ALA A 19 -15.42 2.09 -18.43
N ARG A 20 -14.87 3.25 -18.06
CA ARG A 20 -13.45 3.38 -17.68
C ARG A 20 -13.26 2.53 -16.42
N VAL A 21 -12.70 1.34 -16.58
CA VAL A 21 -12.17 0.56 -15.47
C VAL A 21 -11.11 1.42 -14.82
N ARG A 22 -11.42 2.02 -13.66
CA ARG A 22 -10.42 2.70 -12.84
C ARG A 22 -9.39 1.63 -12.47
N PRO A 23 -8.09 1.85 -12.74
CA PRO A 23 -7.07 0.93 -12.25
C PRO A 23 -7.24 0.86 -10.73
N GLN A 24 -7.52 -0.33 -10.24
CA GLN A 24 -7.67 -0.59 -8.81
C GLN A 24 -6.30 -0.33 -8.20
N ARG A 25 -6.14 0.80 -7.50
CA ARG A 25 -4.91 1.09 -6.76
C ARG A 25 -4.70 -0.05 -5.77
N PRO A 26 -3.49 -0.63 -5.69
CA PRO A 26 -3.23 -1.61 -4.65
C PRO A 26 -3.56 -0.96 -3.31
N ASP A 27 -4.19 -1.72 -2.42
CA ASP A 27 -4.44 -1.26 -1.06
C ASP A 27 -3.09 -1.08 -0.37
N VAL A 28 -2.65 0.16 -0.27
CA VAL A 28 -1.35 0.52 0.29
C VAL A 28 -1.37 0.40 1.81
N ALA A 29 -2.51 0.69 2.43
CA ALA A 29 -2.66 0.56 3.87
C ALA A 29 -2.62 -0.92 4.28
N GLY A 30 -1.96 -1.21 5.39
CA GLY A 30 -1.88 -2.58 5.88
C GLY A 30 -0.75 -2.81 6.87
N PHE A 31 -0.75 -4.00 7.43
CA PHE A 31 0.25 -4.47 8.37
C PHE A 31 1.14 -5.52 7.67
N PHE A 32 2.43 -5.25 7.61
CA PHE A 32 3.42 -6.07 6.94
C PHE A 32 4.50 -6.45 7.94
N SER A 33 4.75 -7.75 8.17
CA SER A 33 5.72 -8.18 9.16
C SER A 33 6.30 -9.55 8.83
N ASN A 34 7.61 -9.69 9.07
CA ASN A 34 8.30 -10.96 9.18
C ASN A 34 9.00 -11.11 10.55
N MET A 35 8.63 -10.25 11.51
CA MET A 35 9.21 -10.28 12.84
C MET A 35 8.84 -11.60 13.54
N ALA A 36 9.84 -12.31 14.02
CA ALA A 36 9.67 -13.60 14.68
C ALA A 36 10.74 -13.80 15.76
N ALA A 37 10.36 -14.55 16.81
CA ALA A 37 11.30 -14.98 17.82
C ALA A 37 12.01 -16.26 17.37
N SER A 38 13.32 -16.34 17.61
CA SER A 38 14.10 -17.55 17.43
C SER A 38 13.68 -18.59 18.47
N SER A 39 13.30 -19.77 18.02
CA SER A 39 12.94 -20.87 18.94
C SER A 39 14.09 -21.35 19.81
N ARG A 40 15.34 -21.08 19.40
CA ARG A 40 16.55 -21.52 20.09
C ARG A 40 17.05 -20.53 21.14
N THR A 41 17.01 -19.23 20.83
CA THR A 41 17.59 -18.19 21.69
C THR A 41 16.54 -17.28 22.32
N GLY A 42 15.33 -17.22 21.76
CA GLY A 42 14.30 -16.26 22.15
C GLY A 42 14.51 -14.87 21.54
N ASP A 43 15.62 -14.64 20.82
CA ASP A 43 15.91 -13.37 20.17
C ASP A 43 14.87 -13.07 19.10
N ILE A 44 14.48 -11.81 18.99
CA ILE A 44 13.53 -11.35 17.99
C ILE A 44 14.31 -10.78 16.81
N GLY A 45 13.96 -11.22 15.59
CA GLY A 45 14.54 -10.71 14.35
C GLY A 45 13.49 -10.36 13.33
N GLY A 46 13.86 -9.49 12.37
CA GLY A 46 13.00 -9.09 11.26
C GLY A 46 12.55 -7.64 11.31
N ALA A 47 11.46 -7.35 10.60
CA ALA A 47 10.90 -6.00 10.53
C ALA A 47 9.38 -6.02 10.51
N THR A 48 8.80 -4.91 10.95
CA THR A 48 7.37 -4.61 10.86
C THR A 48 7.20 -3.23 10.25
N ILE A 49 6.30 -3.13 9.27
CA ILE A 49 5.87 -1.86 8.68
C ILE A 49 4.35 -1.86 8.68
N PHE A 50 3.76 -0.94 9.44
CA PHE A 50 2.33 -0.68 9.41
C PHE A 50 2.08 0.62 8.65
N ILE A 51 1.36 0.55 7.53
CA ILE A 51 1.01 1.71 6.71
C ILE A 51 -0.45 2.05 6.93
N SER A 52 -0.70 3.29 7.30
CA SER A 52 -2.04 3.86 7.44
C SER A 52 -2.14 5.15 6.66
N TRP A 53 -3.36 5.59 6.39
CA TRP A 53 -3.62 6.87 5.77
C TRP A 53 -4.39 7.78 6.72
N ALA A 54 -4.14 9.08 6.58
CA ALA A 54 -4.83 10.11 7.35
C ALA A 54 -5.25 11.25 6.43
N LYS A 55 -6.39 11.87 6.75
CA LYS A 55 -6.77 13.13 6.15
C LYS A 55 -6.12 14.27 6.95
N VAL A 56 -5.42 15.14 6.24
CA VAL A 56 -4.76 16.32 6.79
C VAL A 56 -5.38 17.59 6.21
N HIS A 57 -5.08 18.73 6.80
CA HIS A 57 -5.61 20.03 6.35
C HIS A 57 -7.15 20.04 6.22
N ASN A 58 -7.85 19.73 7.32
CA ASN A 58 -9.32 19.66 7.37
C ASN A 58 -9.96 18.73 6.33
N GLY A 59 -9.26 17.65 5.98
CA GLY A 59 -9.76 16.62 5.06
C GLY A 59 -9.52 16.92 3.57
N LEU A 60 -8.74 17.93 3.24
CA LEU A 60 -8.43 18.31 1.85
C LEU A 60 -7.36 17.45 1.22
N GLU A 61 -6.46 16.88 2.02
CA GLU A 61 -5.37 16.02 1.55
C GLU A 61 -5.40 14.66 2.24
N GLU A 62 -5.07 13.61 1.49
CA GLU A 62 -4.82 12.27 2.04
C GLU A 62 -3.32 12.01 2.01
N ARG A 63 -2.77 11.61 3.15
CA ARG A 63 -1.37 11.25 3.30
C ARG A 63 -1.23 9.88 3.94
N TYR A 64 -0.22 9.14 3.46
CA TYR A 64 0.16 7.88 4.06
C TYR A 64 1.29 8.09 5.06
N TYR A 65 1.23 7.33 6.15
CA TYR A 65 2.26 7.25 7.18
C TYR A 65 2.57 5.80 7.47
N ALA A 66 3.83 5.53 7.81
CA ALA A 66 4.28 4.22 8.22
C ALA A 66 4.84 4.26 9.64
N PHE A 67 4.45 3.29 10.47
CA PHE A 67 5.20 2.89 11.65
C PHE A 67 6.16 1.80 11.24
N VAL A 68 7.45 2.03 11.46
CA VAL A 68 8.53 1.10 11.11
C VAL A 68 9.25 0.67 12.36
N GLN A 69 9.42 -0.64 12.53
CA GLN A 69 10.18 -1.24 13.61
C GLN A 69 11.01 -2.39 13.06
N THR A 70 12.27 -2.48 13.46
CA THR A 70 13.15 -3.61 13.17
C THR A 70 13.54 -4.32 14.46
N ALA A 71 14.11 -5.51 14.34
CA ALA A 71 14.64 -6.25 15.46
C ALA A 71 15.91 -7.00 15.06
N GLU A 72 16.95 -6.84 15.89
CA GLU A 72 18.20 -7.60 15.86
C GLU A 72 18.50 -8.05 17.29
N GLY A 73 17.88 -9.15 17.71
CA GLY A 73 17.90 -9.63 19.08
C GLY A 73 16.75 -9.09 19.91
N VAL A 74 16.55 -7.78 19.92
CA VAL A 74 15.42 -7.08 20.56
C VAL A 74 14.77 -6.11 19.58
N PRO A 75 13.46 -5.85 19.69
CA PRO A 75 12.82 -4.82 18.87
C PRO A 75 13.37 -3.42 19.16
N SER A 76 13.60 -2.66 18.10
CA SER A 76 13.92 -1.23 18.18
C SER A 76 12.69 -0.41 18.61
N GLU A 77 12.91 0.87 18.93
CA GLU A 77 11.79 1.81 19.06
C GLU A 77 11.10 2.02 17.72
N PRO A 78 9.75 1.97 17.65
CA PRO A 78 9.05 2.19 16.40
C PRO A 78 9.13 3.67 15.99
N VAL A 79 9.38 3.92 14.70
CA VAL A 79 9.48 5.27 14.12
C VAL A 79 8.32 5.53 13.17
N LEU A 80 7.67 6.68 13.32
CA LEU A 80 6.65 7.18 12.42
C LEU A 80 7.30 8.00 11.30
N ALA A 81 6.97 7.68 10.05
CA ALA A 81 7.51 8.41 8.89
C ALA A 81 6.46 8.59 7.78
N PRO A 82 6.54 9.67 6.99
CA PRO A 82 5.67 9.87 5.84
C PRO A 82 5.98 8.86 4.72
N VAL A 83 4.94 8.47 3.97
CA VAL A 83 5.04 7.54 2.85
C VAL A 83 4.61 8.25 1.57
N SER A 84 5.48 8.24 0.57
CA SER A 84 5.14 8.63 -0.80
C SER A 84 4.75 7.39 -1.60
N VAL A 85 3.66 7.47 -2.38
CA VAL A 85 3.11 6.35 -3.15
C VAL A 85 3.03 6.71 -4.62
N THR A 86 3.58 5.85 -5.49
CA THR A 86 3.48 5.98 -6.94
C THR A 86 3.15 4.61 -7.53
N GLY A 87 1.89 4.41 -7.93
CA GLY A 87 1.41 3.09 -8.34
C GLY A 87 1.49 2.08 -7.20
N ASP A 88 2.28 1.01 -7.38
CA ASP A 88 2.58 -0.02 -6.38
C ASP A 88 3.89 0.25 -5.61
N SER A 89 4.62 1.30 -5.98
CA SER A 89 5.90 1.67 -5.37
C SER A 89 5.70 2.64 -4.22
N ILE A 90 6.42 2.42 -3.14
CA ILE A 90 6.44 3.30 -1.96
C ILE A 90 7.84 3.77 -1.63
N THR A 91 7.92 4.95 -1.04
CA THR A 91 9.14 5.49 -0.44
C THR A 91 8.79 5.98 0.96
N ILE A 92 9.52 5.51 1.97
CA ILE A 92 9.40 5.95 3.36
C ILE A 92 10.67 6.75 3.68
N ALA A 93 10.51 8.03 3.97
CA ALA A 93 11.63 8.92 4.27
C ALA A 93 11.68 9.23 5.78
N PHE A 94 12.82 8.94 6.40
CA PHE A 94 13.05 9.19 7.82
C PHE A 94 13.88 10.47 7.98
N ALA A 95 13.30 11.48 8.60
CA ALA A 95 13.99 12.75 8.87
C ALA A 95 14.89 12.65 10.10
N ASP A 96 14.46 11.85 11.08
CA ASP A 96 15.09 11.72 12.39
C ASP A 96 15.11 10.27 12.88
N GLY A 97 15.77 10.01 14.01
CA GLY A 97 15.78 8.73 14.67
C GLY A 97 16.74 7.71 14.08
N GLU A 98 16.55 6.46 14.50
CA GLU A 98 17.43 5.32 14.21
C GLU A 98 17.60 5.04 12.70
N TYR A 99 16.55 5.29 11.90
CA TYR A 99 16.57 4.98 10.47
C TYR A 99 17.06 6.11 9.57
N LYS A 100 17.44 7.27 10.13
CA LYS A 100 17.89 8.44 9.36
C LYS A 100 19.08 8.10 8.45
N ASP A 101 20.08 7.40 8.97
CA ASP A 101 21.33 7.10 8.24
C ASP A 101 21.18 6.00 7.18
N ILE A 102 20.07 5.26 7.20
CA ILE A 102 19.73 4.22 6.22
C ILE A 102 18.52 4.61 5.36
N SER A 103 18.01 5.82 5.54
CA SER A 103 16.91 6.39 4.76
C SER A 103 17.30 6.64 3.29
N PRO A 104 16.34 6.59 2.36
CA PRO A 104 14.97 6.14 2.52
C PRO A 104 14.84 4.60 2.42
N PHE A 105 13.72 4.08 2.92
CA PHE A 105 13.25 2.76 2.50
C PHE A 105 12.48 2.90 1.19
N LYS A 106 12.80 2.06 0.19
CA LYS A 106 12.08 1.99 -1.09
C LYS A 106 11.54 0.58 -1.27
N GLY A 107 10.26 0.48 -1.62
CA GLY A 107 9.61 -0.81 -1.73
C GLY A 107 8.48 -0.84 -2.74
N ARG A 108 7.98 -2.05 -2.97
CA ARG A 108 6.82 -2.34 -3.80
C ARG A 108 5.80 -3.12 -2.98
N ILE A 109 4.54 -2.69 -3.05
CA ILE A 109 3.41 -3.33 -2.39
C ILE A 109 2.65 -4.21 -3.39
N THR A 110 2.34 -5.42 -2.96
CA THR A 110 1.43 -6.34 -3.64
C THR A 110 0.24 -6.65 -2.72
N ALA A 111 -0.72 -7.44 -3.21
CA ALA A 111 -1.82 -7.92 -2.39
C ALA A 111 -1.35 -8.71 -1.16
N THR A 112 -0.20 -9.39 -1.23
CA THR A 112 0.27 -10.35 -0.23
C THR A 112 1.52 -9.93 0.53
N ALA A 113 2.26 -8.93 0.05
CA ALA A 113 3.54 -8.56 0.66
C ALA A 113 3.97 -7.12 0.33
N LEU A 114 4.85 -6.59 1.16
CA LEU A 114 5.74 -5.47 0.88
C LEU A 114 7.16 -6.00 0.72
N THR A 115 7.81 -5.68 -0.39
CA THR A 115 9.22 -6.02 -0.65
C THR A 115 9.99 -4.75 -0.89
N GLY A 116 11.12 -4.57 -0.24
CA GLY A 116 11.92 -3.37 -0.40
C GLY A 116 13.22 -3.40 0.37
N SER A 117 13.94 -2.30 0.33
CA SER A 117 15.23 -2.15 1.03
C SER A 117 15.45 -0.72 1.49
N PHE A 118 16.23 -0.59 2.54
CA PHE A 118 16.86 0.66 2.94
C PHE A 118 18.04 1.02 2.02
N SER A 119 18.43 2.27 2.01
CA SER A 119 19.50 2.78 1.13
C SER A 119 20.86 2.06 1.30
N LYS A 120 21.14 1.53 2.48
CA LYS A 120 22.37 0.76 2.79
C LYS A 120 22.22 -0.76 2.62
N GLY A 121 21.24 -1.22 1.82
CA GLY A 121 21.19 -2.60 1.38
C GLY A 121 20.44 -3.59 2.28
N TRP A 122 19.84 -3.15 3.38
CA TRP A 122 18.97 -4.00 4.18
C TRP A 122 17.65 -4.20 3.47
N GLY A 123 17.46 -5.40 2.91
CA GLY A 123 16.27 -5.77 2.15
C GLY A 123 15.33 -6.67 2.94
N PHE A 124 14.03 -6.44 2.79
CA PHE A 124 12.99 -7.23 3.43
C PHE A 124 11.94 -7.66 2.42
N ARG A 125 11.39 -8.84 2.68
CA ARG A 125 10.10 -9.26 2.16
C ARG A 125 9.19 -9.49 3.36
N LEU A 126 8.21 -8.62 3.51
CA LEU A 126 7.29 -8.60 4.64
C LEU A 126 5.92 -9.09 4.15
N PRO A 127 5.47 -10.29 4.55
CA PRO A 127 4.11 -10.74 4.28
C PRO A 127 3.07 -9.75 4.81
N ARG A 128 1.98 -9.57 4.07
CA ARG A 128 0.82 -8.84 4.56
C ARG A 128 0.10 -9.70 5.60
N MET A 129 -0.05 -9.18 6.79
CA MET A 129 -0.80 -9.84 7.85
C MET A 129 -2.29 -9.58 7.67
N VAL A 130 -3.06 -10.65 7.58
CA VAL A 130 -4.52 -10.57 7.55
C VAL A 130 -5.00 -10.61 9.00
N ILE A 131 -5.53 -9.51 9.48
CA ILE A 131 -6.22 -9.48 10.78
C ILE A 131 -7.59 -10.14 10.54
N ALA A 132 -7.74 -11.39 10.94
CA ALA A 132 -9.05 -12.06 10.89
C ALA A 132 -9.99 -11.29 11.82
N SER A 133 -10.94 -10.56 11.24
CA SER A 133 -12.03 -9.99 12.02
C SER A 133 -12.96 -11.15 12.43
N THR A 134 -12.86 -11.59 13.68
CA THR A 134 -13.86 -12.45 14.30
C THR A 134 -15.13 -11.61 14.48
N SER A 135 -15.91 -11.45 13.41
CA SER A 135 -17.29 -11.00 13.53
C SER A 135 -18.06 -12.09 14.28
N LYS A 136 -18.12 -12.00 15.60
CA LYS A 136 -19.18 -12.69 16.35
C LYS A 136 -20.50 -12.05 15.88
N ARG A 137 -21.19 -12.70 14.92
CA ARG A 137 -22.62 -12.48 14.76
C ARG A 137 -23.25 -12.89 16.09
N GLY A 138 -23.66 -11.88 16.87
CA GLY A 138 -24.52 -12.10 18.00
C GLY A 138 -25.80 -12.79 17.53
N GLN A 139 -26.09 -13.92 18.11
CA GLN A 139 -27.43 -14.53 18.12
C GLN A 139 -28.31 -13.72 19.04
#